data_3cc8007a41ef40f62166eaae416af962
#
_entry.id   3cc8007a41ef40f62166eaae416af962
#
_cell.length_a   1.000
_cell.length_b   1.000
_cell.length_c   1.000
_cell.angle_alpha   90.00
_cell.angle_beta   90.00
_cell.angle_gamma   90.00
#
_symmetry.space_group_name_H-M   'P 1'
#
loop_
_entity.id
_entity.type
_entity.pdbx_description
1 polymer ?
#
loop_
_entity_poly.entity_id
_entity_poly.type
_entity_poly.pdbx_seq_one_letter_code
_entity_poly.pdbx_strand_id
1 'polypeptide(L)'
;MALAFALGALLAMMPALEASAAQSATEPLYGPELQGFPYPWPVERFRFESQRNRLEMAFMDVRPGSPNGRAAVLLHGKNFCAATWKNTIDALANAGYRVIAPDQVGFCKSSKPTRYQYSFQQLAANTHALLASLGVSHVTLVGHSTGGMLAIRYALMYPDDVDQLALVDPIGLEDWKAKSVPWQSVDAWYRRELHTTAESIRNYERSTYYAGTWSPVYEPWVQMLAGMYRGPGRDLVAWSSALVDDMICTQPVVYELSELRMPVLLMIGDKDTTAIGKDLAPSAVRATLGNYPALGKEAAARIPLARLVEFPDLGHAPQIQAPDMFHQALLEGLRPAALSTNSGAR
;
A
#
# COMPACT_ATOMS: atom_id res chain seq x y z
N MET A 1 -74.69 -55.36 -22.29
CA MET A 1 -74.04 -54.12 -22.67
C MET A 1 -73.50 -53.51 -21.44
N ALA A 2 -72.18 -53.60 -21.18
CA ALA A 2 -71.50 -53.04 -20.04
C ALA A 2 -70.39 -52.15 -20.59
N LEU A 3 -70.46 -50.81 -20.32
CA LEU A 3 -69.44 -49.83 -20.63
C LEU A 3 -68.46 -49.81 -19.48
N ALA A 4 -67.18 -50.09 -19.77
CA ALA A 4 -66.09 -49.90 -18.84
C ALA A 4 -65.47 -48.48 -19.03
N PHE A 5 -65.44 -47.69 -17.98
CA PHE A 5 -64.71 -46.41 -17.90
C PHE A 5 -63.30 -46.70 -17.40
N ALA A 6 -62.33 -46.39 -18.22
CA ALA A 6 -60.92 -46.39 -17.81
C ALA A 6 -60.55 -45.02 -17.24
N LEU A 7 -60.13 -44.97 -15.97
CA LEU A 7 -59.57 -43.80 -15.32
C LEU A 7 -58.06 -43.77 -15.57
N GLY A 8 -57.63 -42.82 -16.38
CA GLY A 8 -56.18 -42.55 -16.59
C GLY A 8 -55.66 -41.63 -15.46
N ALA A 9 -54.72 -42.16 -14.67
CA ALA A 9 -53.98 -41.35 -13.67
C ALA A 9 -52.84 -40.58 -14.34
N LEU A 10 -52.96 -39.27 -14.37
CA LEU A 10 -51.90 -38.35 -14.76
C LEU A 10 -50.94 -38.17 -13.57
N LEU A 11 -49.74 -38.77 -13.62
CA LEU A 11 -48.66 -38.44 -12.69
C LEU A 11 -48.01 -37.12 -13.13
N ALA A 12 -48.25 -36.05 -12.38
CA ALA A 12 -47.55 -34.81 -12.54
C ALA A 12 -46.13 -34.96 -11.94
N MET A 13 -45.11 -35.00 -12.78
CA MET A 13 -43.70 -34.88 -12.39
C MET A 13 -43.45 -33.39 -11.98
N MET A 14 -43.30 -33.14 -10.69
CA MET A 14 -42.75 -31.88 -10.19
C MET A 14 -41.23 -31.89 -10.43
N PRO A 15 -40.64 -30.84 -11.02
CA PRO A 15 -39.19 -30.72 -11.05
C PRO A 15 -38.69 -30.44 -9.63
N ALA A 16 -37.78 -31.26 -9.14
CA ALA A 16 -37.01 -30.98 -7.92
C ALA A 16 -36.23 -29.70 -8.11
N LEU A 17 -36.57 -28.64 -7.37
CA LEU A 17 -35.70 -27.49 -7.19
C LEU A 17 -34.45 -27.96 -6.40
N GLU A 18 -33.35 -28.18 -7.09
CA GLU A 18 -32.04 -28.23 -6.45
C GLU A 18 -31.74 -26.85 -5.89
N ALA A 19 -32.01 -26.66 -4.60
CA ALA A 19 -31.49 -25.54 -3.85
C ALA A 19 -29.96 -25.70 -3.78
N SER A 20 -29.26 -25.00 -4.68
CA SER A 20 -27.83 -24.80 -4.57
C SER A 20 -27.56 -24.12 -3.23
N ALA A 21 -27.14 -24.90 -2.24
CA ALA A 21 -26.60 -24.39 -1.01
C ALA A 21 -25.30 -23.68 -1.35
N ALA A 22 -25.37 -22.36 -1.61
CA ALA A 22 -24.22 -21.51 -1.57
C ALA A 22 -23.59 -21.70 -0.19
N GLN A 23 -22.51 -22.46 -0.10
CA GLN A 23 -21.67 -22.53 1.08
C GLN A 23 -21.28 -21.08 1.41
N SER A 24 -21.81 -20.53 2.49
CA SER A 24 -21.33 -19.28 3.05
C SER A 24 -19.90 -19.54 3.47
N ALA A 25 -18.96 -19.15 2.62
CA ALA A 25 -17.56 -19.21 2.98
C ALA A 25 -17.41 -18.37 4.26
N THR A 26 -17.02 -19.03 5.36
CA THR A 26 -16.77 -18.34 6.62
C THR A 26 -15.71 -17.27 6.35
N GLU A 27 -16.03 -16.02 6.71
CA GLU A 27 -15.09 -14.90 6.54
C GLU A 27 -13.75 -15.21 7.24
N PRO A 28 -12.60 -14.96 6.59
CA PRO A 28 -11.32 -15.33 7.15
C PRO A 28 -11.01 -14.60 8.45
N LEU A 29 -10.37 -15.31 9.38
CA LEU A 29 -9.83 -14.77 10.62
C LEU A 29 -8.31 -14.90 10.58
N TYR A 30 -7.59 -13.79 10.81
CA TYR A 30 -6.14 -13.79 10.83
C TYR A 30 -5.63 -13.34 12.20
N GLY A 31 -4.45 -13.82 12.59
CA GLY A 31 -3.77 -13.36 13.80
C GLY A 31 -3.26 -11.91 13.63
N PRO A 32 -2.79 -11.30 14.74
CA PRO A 32 -2.34 -9.89 14.72
C PRO A 32 -1.12 -9.66 13.82
N GLU A 33 -0.31 -10.68 13.57
CA GLU A 33 0.77 -10.66 12.57
C GLU A 33 0.36 -11.37 11.28
N LEU A 34 -0.91 -11.23 10.90
CA LEU A 34 -1.48 -11.75 9.66
C LEU A 34 -1.21 -13.25 9.48
N GLN A 35 -1.15 -14.01 10.59
CA GLN A 35 -1.01 -15.46 10.55
C GLN A 35 -2.22 -16.06 9.82
N GLY A 36 -1.95 -16.99 8.91
CA GLY A 36 -2.96 -17.64 8.08
C GLY A 36 -3.18 -17.00 6.71
N PHE A 37 -2.76 -15.74 6.46
CA PHE A 37 -2.81 -15.14 5.13
C PHE A 37 -1.59 -15.57 4.29
N PRO A 38 -1.79 -16.10 3.05
CA PRO A 38 -0.69 -16.52 2.20
C PRO A 38 0.00 -15.31 1.55
N TYR A 39 1.33 -15.36 1.47
CA TYR A 39 2.13 -14.42 0.67
C TYR A 39 2.55 -15.08 -0.64
N PRO A 40 2.76 -14.30 -1.71
CA PRO A 40 3.08 -14.85 -3.04
C PRO A 40 4.48 -15.47 -3.14
N TRP A 41 5.39 -15.11 -2.22
CA TRP A 41 6.74 -15.67 -2.10
C TRP A 41 7.05 -16.03 -0.67
N PRO A 42 8.13 -16.82 -0.40
CA PRO A 42 8.58 -17.11 0.95
C PRO A 42 8.80 -15.84 1.76
N VAL A 43 8.35 -15.87 3.01
CA VAL A 43 8.52 -14.77 3.96
C VAL A 43 9.68 -15.08 4.88
N GLU A 44 10.67 -14.22 4.86
CA GLU A 44 11.81 -14.24 5.76
C GLU A 44 11.60 -13.30 6.95
N ARG A 45 12.45 -13.41 7.97
CA ARG A 45 12.35 -12.64 9.22
C ARG A 45 13.69 -11.99 9.55
N PHE A 46 13.73 -10.67 9.58
CA PHE A 46 14.83 -9.89 10.13
C PHE A 46 14.57 -9.59 11.60
N ARG A 47 15.43 -10.13 12.49
CA ARG A 47 15.34 -9.93 13.93
C ARG A 47 16.32 -8.86 14.37
N PHE A 48 15.83 -7.92 15.16
CA PHE A 48 16.64 -6.80 15.64
C PHE A 48 16.07 -6.22 16.94
N GLU A 49 16.81 -5.33 17.55
CA GLU A 49 16.36 -4.60 18.74
C GLU A 49 16.16 -3.11 18.39
N SER A 50 15.02 -2.56 18.76
CA SER A 50 14.70 -1.13 18.59
C SER A 50 13.85 -0.64 19.75
N GLN A 51 14.20 0.52 20.33
CA GLN A 51 13.49 1.15 21.46
C GLN A 51 13.24 0.15 22.62
N ARG A 52 14.23 -0.69 22.94
CA ARG A 52 14.18 -1.74 23.98
C ARG A 52 13.16 -2.87 23.70
N ASN A 53 12.67 -2.98 22.49
CA ASN A 53 11.84 -4.10 22.04
C ASN A 53 12.65 -5.02 21.14
N ARG A 54 12.49 -6.34 21.32
CA ARG A 54 12.93 -7.33 20.35
C ARG A 54 11.87 -7.44 19.28
N LEU A 55 12.23 -7.12 18.05
CA LEU A 55 11.30 -6.99 16.93
C LEU A 55 11.70 -7.93 15.79
N GLU A 56 10.70 -8.27 14.98
CA GLU A 56 10.88 -8.97 13.71
C GLU A 56 10.23 -8.16 12.60
N MET A 57 10.97 -7.92 11.52
CA MET A 57 10.39 -7.47 10.24
C MET A 57 10.27 -8.66 9.31
N ALA A 58 9.06 -8.91 8.83
CA ALA A 58 8.79 -9.88 7.78
C ALA A 58 9.10 -9.23 6.42
N PHE A 59 9.68 -9.99 5.50
CA PHE A 59 9.95 -9.48 4.15
C PHE A 59 9.98 -10.63 3.13
N MET A 60 9.77 -10.29 1.87
CA MET A 60 10.06 -11.16 0.73
C MET A 60 11.33 -10.66 0.04
N ASP A 61 12.26 -11.56 -0.32
CA ASP A 61 13.46 -11.28 -1.11
C ASP A 61 13.41 -12.11 -2.40
N VAL A 62 13.04 -11.47 -3.49
CA VAL A 62 12.84 -12.12 -4.78
C VAL A 62 14.01 -11.83 -5.70
N ARG A 63 14.71 -12.89 -6.08
CA ARG A 63 15.86 -12.81 -6.97
C ARG A 63 15.44 -12.99 -8.42
N PRO A 64 15.92 -12.12 -9.34
CA PRO A 64 15.60 -12.24 -10.76
C PRO A 64 16.32 -13.43 -11.40
N GLY A 65 15.71 -14.01 -12.44
CA GLY A 65 16.35 -15.04 -13.24
C GLY A 65 17.56 -14.54 -14.06
N SER A 66 17.53 -13.26 -14.46
CA SER A 66 18.60 -12.58 -15.18
C SER A 66 18.92 -11.25 -14.50
N PRO A 67 19.86 -11.20 -13.54
CA PRO A 67 20.16 -10.00 -12.76
C PRO A 67 20.71 -8.84 -13.61
N ASN A 68 20.19 -7.63 -13.36
CA ASN A 68 20.71 -6.38 -13.91
C ASN A 68 21.65 -5.63 -12.95
N GLY A 69 21.97 -6.22 -11.79
CA GLY A 69 22.84 -5.65 -10.77
C GLY A 69 22.15 -4.64 -9.84
N ARG A 70 20.85 -4.36 -10.02
CA ARG A 70 20.09 -3.37 -9.25
C ARG A 70 19.14 -4.05 -8.24
N ALA A 71 18.90 -3.37 -7.13
CA ALA A 71 17.90 -3.77 -6.14
C ALA A 71 16.74 -2.76 -6.09
N ALA A 72 15.52 -3.25 -5.93
CA ALA A 72 14.34 -2.45 -5.68
C ALA A 72 13.74 -2.81 -4.32
N VAL A 73 13.32 -1.81 -3.54
CA VAL A 73 12.65 -1.98 -2.25
C VAL A 73 11.25 -1.41 -2.35
N LEU A 74 10.24 -2.23 -2.03
CA LEU A 74 8.83 -1.88 -2.17
C LEU A 74 8.22 -1.58 -0.80
N LEU A 75 7.85 -0.33 -0.56
CA LEU A 75 7.30 0.17 0.70
C LEU A 75 5.79 0.35 0.56
N HIS A 76 5.02 -0.47 1.28
CA HIS A 76 3.56 -0.51 1.19
C HIS A 76 2.86 0.66 1.89
N GLY A 77 1.60 0.93 1.52
CA GLY A 77 0.72 1.89 2.19
C GLY A 77 0.11 1.34 3.49
N LYS A 78 -0.57 2.20 4.27
CA LYS A 78 -1.12 1.86 5.60
C LYS A 78 -2.09 0.66 5.57
N ASN A 79 -2.98 0.59 4.59
CA ASN A 79 -3.99 -0.47 4.50
C ASN A 79 -3.51 -1.70 3.74
N PHE A 80 -2.26 -1.70 3.31
CA PHE A 80 -1.66 -2.75 2.50
C PHE A 80 -0.46 -3.41 3.20
N CYS A 81 -0.01 -4.49 2.60
CA CYS A 81 1.12 -5.30 3.04
C CYS A 81 2.09 -5.50 1.88
N ALA A 82 3.26 -6.07 2.16
CA ALA A 82 4.20 -6.48 1.11
C ALA A 82 3.55 -7.40 0.06
N ALA A 83 2.57 -8.23 0.46
CA ALA A 83 1.86 -9.12 -0.44
C ALA A 83 1.10 -8.40 -1.56
N THR A 84 0.65 -7.15 -1.34
CA THR A 84 -0.08 -6.37 -2.35
C THR A 84 0.80 -5.97 -3.54
N TRP A 85 2.11 -6.03 -3.38
CA TRP A 85 3.08 -5.76 -4.43
C TRP A 85 3.32 -6.91 -5.41
N LYS A 86 2.53 -8.01 -5.32
CA LYS A 86 2.74 -9.21 -6.15
C LYS A 86 3.09 -8.89 -7.61
N ASN A 87 2.21 -8.18 -8.30
CA ASN A 87 2.40 -7.90 -9.72
C ASN A 87 3.61 -6.97 -9.99
N THR A 88 3.89 -6.05 -9.07
CA THR A 88 5.06 -5.15 -9.16
C THR A 88 6.37 -5.90 -8.91
N ILE A 89 6.37 -6.87 -7.99
CA ILE A 89 7.52 -7.77 -7.78
C ILE A 89 7.81 -8.56 -9.05
N ASP A 90 6.76 -9.17 -9.67
CA ASP A 90 6.90 -9.91 -10.92
C ASP A 90 7.49 -9.01 -12.03
N ALA A 91 6.95 -7.81 -12.22
CA ALA A 91 7.41 -6.88 -13.24
C ALA A 91 8.88 -6.46 -13.07
N LEU A 92 9.28 -6.11 -11.83
CA LEU A 92 10.66 -5.70 -11.53
C LEU A 92 11.64 -6.87 -11.60
N ALA A 93 11.27 -8.06 -11.09
CA ALA A 93 12.11 -9.26 -11.17
C ALA A 93 12.32 -9.69 -12.63
N ASN A 94 11.29 -9.62 -13.47
CA ASN A 94 11.40 -9.87 -14.91
C ASN A 94 12.28 -8.82 -15.62
N ALA A 95 12.36 -7.60 -15.09
CA ALA A 95 13.28 -6.54 -15.57
C ALA A 95 14.69 -6.66 -14.97
N GLY A 96 14.97 -7.71 -14.19
CA GLY A 96 16.30 -8.03 -13.68
C GLY A 96 16.63 -7.46 -12.31
N TYR A 97 15.68 -6.82 -11.61
CA TYR A 97 15.91 -6.31 -10.26
C TYR A 97 15.83 -7.42 -9.21
N ARG A 98 16.73 -7.41 -8.21
CA ARG A 98 16.45 -8.06 -6.93
C ARG A 98 15.37 -7.24 -6.21
N VAL A 99 14.27 -7.86 -5.79
CA VAL A 99 13.15 -7.14 -5.20
C VAL A 99 12.98 -7.52 -3.75
N ILE A 100 13.04 -6.52 -2.85
CA ILE A 100 12.85 -6.69 -1.41
C ILE A 100 11.57 -5.95 -1.03
N ALA A 101 10.61 -6.68 -0.45
CA ALA A 101 9.33 -6.12 -0.03
C ALA A 101 9.09 -6.41 1.46
N PRO A 102 9.45 -5.49 2.36
CA PRO A 102 9.20 -5.63 3.80
C PRO A 102 7.78 -5.23 4.17
N ASP A 103 7.21 -5.94 5.16
CA ASP A 103 6.18 -5.38 6.02
C ASP A 103 6.86 -4.49 7.07
N GLN A 104 6.44 -3.26 7.20
CA GLN A 104 7.00 -2.36 8.21
C GLN A 104 6.60 -2.78 9.63
N VAL A 105 7.42 -2.44 10.65
CA VAL A 105 7.03 -2.61 12.06
C VAL A 105 5.69 -1.90 12.30
N GLY A 106 4.77 -2.60 12.93
CA GLY A 106 3.39 -2.14 13.14
C GLY A 106 2.39 -2.69 12.12
N PHE A 107 2.86 -3.33 11.05
CA PHE A 107 2.01 -3.79 9.95
C PHE A 107 2.10 -5.31 9.75
N CYS A 108 1.06 -5.85 9.20
CA CYS A 108 0.94 -7.18 8.58
C CYS A 108 1.68 -8.30 9.32
N LYS A 109 2.69 -8.93 8.71
CA LYS A 109 3.44 -10.05 9.33
C LYS A 109 4.58 -9.61 10.24
N SER A 110 4.83 -8.30 10.38
CA SER A 110 5.85 -7.76 11.28
C SER A 110 5.33 -7.51 12.70
N SER A 111 6.24 -7.39 13.65
CA SER A 111 5.95 -7.11 15.06
C SER A 111 5.12 -5.84 15.25
N LYS A 112 4.21 -5.87 16.22
CA LYS A 112 3.36 -4.75 16.64
C LYS A 112 3.61 -4.39 18.11
N PRO A 113 4.72 -3.70 18.42
CA PRO A 113 5.03 -3.33 19.78
C PRO A 113 4.04 -2.30 20.33
N THR A 114 3.51 -2.55 21.54
CA THR A 114 2.53 -1.67 22.19
C THR A 114 3.17 -0.42 22.80
N ARG A 115 4.48 -0.46 23.07
CA ARG A 115 5.30 0.65 23.59
C ARG A 115 6.38 0.98 22.59
N TYR A 116 6.02 1.76 21.58
CA TYR A 116 6.90 2.13 20.49
C TYR A 116 6.53 3.51 19.97
N GLN A 117 7.49 4.39 19.85
CA GLN A 117 7.29 5.67 19.22
C GLN A 117 7.48 5.52 17.72
N TYR A 118 6.38 5.48 16.98
CA TYR A 118 6.43 5.44 15.52
C TYR A 118 6.89 6.80 14.98
N SER A 119 7.84 6.75 14.08
CA SER A 119 8.26 7.89 13.25
C SER A 119 8.75 7.37 11.90
N PHE A 120 8.65 8.19 10.86
CA PHE A 120 9.23 7.83 9.57
C PHE A 120 10.74 7.65 9.65
N GLN A 121 11.43 8.41 10.52
CA GLN A 121 12.85 8.23 10.78
C GLN A 121 13.15 6.84 11.35
N GLN A 122 12.35 6.38 12.32
CA GLN A 122 12.57 5.07 12.91
C GLN A 122 12.25 3.94 11.92
N LEU A 123 11.17 4.05 11.13
CA LEU A 123 10.87 3.06 10.10
C LEU A 123 11.93 3.04 8.99
N ALA A 124 12.47 4.20 8.61
CA ALA A 124 13.58 4.29 7.67
C ALA A 124 14.85 3.62 8.22
N ALA A 125 15.20 3.87 9.50
CA ALA A 125 16.34 3.23 10.16
C ALA A 125 16.17 1.70 10.26
N ASN A 126 14.97 1.22 10.56
CA ASN A 126 14.67 -0.22 10.59
C ASN A 126 14.84 -0.85 9.18
N THR A 127 14.34 -0.16 8.16
CA THR A 127 14.47 -0.61 6.76
C THR A 127 15.93 -0.61 6.32
N HIS A 128 16.70 0.42 6.67
CA HIS A 128 18.13 0.48 6.39
C HIS A 128 18.90 -0.66 7.06
N ALA A 129 18.59 -0.96 8.33
CA ALA A 129 19.20 -2.08 9.05
C ALA A 129 18.88 -3.45 8.39
N LEU A 130 17.64 -3.64 7.91
CA LEU A 130 17.27 -4.82 7.11
C LEU A 130 18.13 -4.91 5.85
N LEU A 131 18.24 -3.85 5.07
CA LEU A 131 19.01 -3.83 3.82
C LEU A 131 20.49 -4.08 4.05
N ALA A 132 21.06 -3.47 5.09
CA ALA A 132 22.45 -3.75 5.50
C ALA A 132 22.67 -5.23 5.85
N SER A 133 21.71 -5.87 6.54
CA SER A 133 21.80 -7.32 6.87
C SER A 133 21.76 -8.22 5.63
N LEU A 134 21.17 -7.72 4.52
CA LEU A 134 21.07 -8.42 3.24
C LEU A 134 22.24 -8.09 2.28
N GLY A 135 23.19 -7.25 2.72
CA GLY A 135 24.31 -6.78 1.91
C GLY A 135 23.87 -5.88 0.75
N VAL A 136 22.80 -5.11 0.93
CA VAL A 136 22.25 -4.19 -0.08
C VAL A 136 22.57 -2.76 0.34
N SER A 137 23.40 -2.07 -0.43
CA SER A 137 23.87 -0.70 -0.16
C SER A 137 23.27 0.35 -1.08
N HIS A 138 22.78 -0.04 -2.26
CA HIS A 138 22.19 0.87 -3.23
C HIS A 138 20.83 0.33 -3.68
N VAL A 139 19.82 1.19 -3.69
CA VAL A 139 18.43 0.76 -3.97
C VAL A 139 17.66 1.78 -4.81
N THR A 140 16.76 1.25 -5.63
CA THR A 140 15.59 1.98 -6.10
C THR A 140 14.46 1.79 -5.07
N LEU A 141 13.98 2.86 -4.44
CA LEU A 141 12.82 2.79 -3.55
C LEU A 141 11.53 3.02 -4.33
N VAL A 142 10.56 2.13 -4.17
CA VAL A 142 9.20 2.30 -4.69
C VAL A 142 8.26 2.39 -3.50
N GLY A 143 7.68 3.56 -3.25
CA GLY A 143 6.83 3.79 -2.09
C GLY A 143 5.42 4.20 -2.48
N HIS A 144 4.42 3.46 -1.99
CA HIS A 144 3.01 3.76 -2.18
C HIS A 144 2.41 4.41 -0.94
N SER A 145 1.67 5.52 -1.11
CA SER A 145 0.91 6.13 -0.02
C SER A 145 1.82 6.50 1.18
N THR A 146 1.56 5.95 2.37
CA THR A 146 2.43 6.05 3.56
C THR A 146 3.85 5.53 3.28
N GLY A 147 3.99 4.48 2.45
CA GLY A 147 5.28 4.00 1.98
C GLY A 147 6.03 5.03 1.13
N GLY A 148 5.31 5.95 0.47
CA GLY A 148 5.89 7.10 -0.22
C GLY A 148 6.47 8.12 0.75
N MET A 149 5.78 8.43 1.86
CA MET A 149 6.35 9.26 2.94
C MET A 149 7.61 8.62 3.53
N LEU A 150 7.57 7.29 3.75
CA LEU A 150 8.73 6.55 4.24
C LEU A 150 9.89 6.57 3.25
N ALA A 151 9.63 6.41 1.95
CA ALA A 151 10.65 6.47 0.90
C ALA A 151 11.33 7.84 0.85
N ILE A 152 10.56 8.93 0.95
CA ILE A 152 11.07 10.30 1.06
C ILE A 152 11.96 10.44 2.29
N ARG A 153 11.49 10.00 3.46
CA ARG A 153 12.27 10.09 4.71
C ARG A 153 13.55 9.25 4.64
N TYR A 154 13.48 8.05 4.07
CA TYR A 154 14.65 7.20 3.88
C TYR A 154 15.70 7.91 2.99
N ALA A 155 15.28 8.46 1.87
CA ALA A 155 16.16 9.13 0.92
C ALA A 155 16.81 10.42 1.51
N LEU A 156 16.12 11.11 2.41
CA LEU A 156 16.66 12.26 3.13
C LEU A 156 17.68 11.86 4.20
N MET A 157 17.51 10.68 4.83
CA MET A 157 18.44 10.17 5.85
C MET A 157 19.65 9.46 5.26
N TYR A 158 19.48 8.77 4.13
CA TYR A 158 20.48 7.93 3.48
C TYR A 158 20.59 8.26 1.98
N PRO A 159 20.92 9.51 1.61
CA PRO A 159 20.86 9.95 0.22
C PRO A 159 21.84 9.21 -0.71
N ASP A 160 22.96 8.75 -0.17
CA ASP A 160 23.98 8.03 -0.94
C ASP A 160 23.61 6.56 -1.21
N ASP A 161 22.63 6.01 -0.48
CA ASP A 161 22.14 4.65 -0.65
C ASP A 161 21.00 4.54 -1.67
N VAL A 162 20.49 5.67 -2.17
CA VAL A 162 19.30 5.70 -3.03
C VAL A 162 19.65 6.13 -4.45
N ASP A 163 19.61 5.19 -5.38
CA ASP A 163 19.83 5.45 -6.80
C ASP A 163 18.67 6.24 -7.43
N GLN A 164 17.42 5.93 -7.01
CA GLN A 164 16.20 6.52 -7.56
C GLN A 164 15.01 6.30 -6.63
N LEU A 165 14.05 7.25 -6.62
CA LEU A 165 12.74 7.10 -5.99
C LEU A 165 11.65 6.92 -7.06
N ALA A 166 10.70 6.02 -6.80
CA ALA A 166 9.39 5.99 -7.45
C ALA A 166 8.30 6.17 -6.38
N LEU A 167 7.61 7.28 -6.40
CA LEU A 167 6.59 7.67 -5.43
C LEU A 167 5.22 7.48 -6.07
N VAL A 168 4.46 6.51 -5.58
CA VAL A 168 3.15 6.13 -6.11
C VAL A 168 2.07 6.67 -5.19
N ASP A 169 1.34 7.67 -5.64
CA ASP A 169 0.31 8.37 -4.85
C ASP A 169 0.77 8.61 -3.40
N PRO A 170 1.97 9.22 -3.19
CA PRO A 170 2.48 9.43 -1.84
C PRO A 170 1.55 10.37 -1.09
N ILE A 171 1.18 10.00 0.14
CA ILE A 171 0.48 10.94 1.03
C ILE A 171 1.46 11.90 1.70
N GLY A 172 0.96 12.91 2.43
CA GLY A 172 1.81 13.91 3.08
C GLY A 172 2.41 14.97 2.12
N LEU A 173 1.93 15.06 0.87
CA LEU A 173 2.23 16.16 -0.05
C LEU A 173 1.52 17.47 0.35
N GLU A 174 0.62 17.40 1.31
CA GLU A 174 -0.02 18.53 1.98
C GLU A 174 0.06 18.35 3.49
N ASP A 175 0.18 19.44 4.25
CA ASP A 175 0.09 19.41 5.71
C ASP A 175 -1.35 19.63 6.15
N TRP A 176 -2.01 18.57 6.56
CA TRP A 176 -3.40 18.60 7.01
C TRP A 176 -3.62 19.47 8.24
N LYS A 177 -2.63 19.55 9.16
CA LYS A 177 -2.68 20.45 10.33
C LYS A 177 -2.70 21.91 9.89
N ALA A 178 -1.81 22.29 8.97
CA ALA A 178 -1.77 23.63 8.40
C ALA A 178 -3.05 23.98 7.63
N LYS A 179 -3.73 22.96 7.09
CA LYS A 179 -5.03 23.08 6.41
C LYS A 179 -6.23 22.94 7.34
N SER A 180 -6.04 23.04 8.66
CA SER A 180 -7.11 23.03 9.67
C SER A 180 -7.89 21.68 9.77
N VAL A 181 -7.26 20.56 9.47
CA VAL A 181 -7.79 19.24 9.87
C VAL A 181 -7.63 19.13 11.38
N PRO A 182 -8.71 18.83 12.14
CA PRO A 182 -8.66 18.75 13.59
C PRO A 182 -7.72 17.65 14.08
N TRP A 183 -6.87 17.98 15.04
CA TRP A 183 -6.04 16.97 15.69
C TRP A 183 -6.88 15.92 16.42
N GLN A 184 -6.43 14.68 16.37
CA GLN A 184 -6.99 13.55 17.10
C GLN A 184 -5.94 12.97 18.04
N SER A 185 -6.36 12.61 19.28
CA SER A 185 -5.48 11.81 20.15
C SER A 185 -5.35 10.38 19.65
N VAL A 186 -4.27 9.70 20.05
CA VAL A 186 -4.09 8.27 19.75
C VAL A 186 -5.30 7.44 20.22
N ASP A 187 -5.88 7.78 21.40
CA ASP A 187 -7.09 7.11 21.89
C ASP A 187 -8.32 7.34 21.00
N ALA A 188 -8.41 8.52 20.36
CA ALA A 188 -9.48 8.79 19.40
C ALA A 188 -9.29 7.97 18.12
N TRP A 189 -8.07 7.90 17.60
CA TRP A 189 -7.71 7.01 16.48
C TRP A 189 -7.98 5.55 16.82
N TYR A 190 -7.59 5.08 18.00
CA TYR A 190 -7.82 3.72 18.45
C TYR A 190 -9.30 3.35 18.49
N ARG A 191 -10.15 4.22 19.07
CA ARG A 191 -11.59 3.99 19.06
C ARG A 191 -12.16 3.89 17.65
N ARG A 192 -11.65 4.71 16.71
CA ARG A 192 -12.05 4.67 15.31
C ARG A 192 -11.63 3.34 14.66
N GLU A 193 -10.38 2.93 14.85
CA GLU A 193 -9.85 1.68 14.31
C GLU A 193 -10.62 0.45 14.82
N LEU A 194 -11.09 0.45 16.06
CA LEU A 194 -11.95 -0.60 16.60
C LEU A 194 -13.30 -0.75 15.87
N HIS A 195 -13.75 0.22 15.09
CA HIS A 195 -14.97 0.14 14.29
C HIS A 195 -14.71 -0.27 12.84
N THR A 196 -13.47 -0.62 12.51
CA THR A 196 -13.10 -1.08 11.16
C THR A 196 -13.75 -2.41 10.83
N THR A 197 -14.43 -2.48 9.68
CA THR A 197 -15.13 -3.66 9.16
C THR A 197 -14.76 -3.89 7.70
N ALA A 198 -15.00 -5.09 7.15
CA ALA A 198 -14.81 -5.37 5.74
C ALA A 198 -15.63 -4.42 4.84
N GLU A 199 -16.83 -4.06 5.27
CA GLU A 199 -17.67 -3.12 4.53
C GLU A 199 -17.08 -1.71 4.53
N SER A 200 -16.63 -1.20 5.68
CA SER A 200 -16.01 0.12 5.77
C SER A 200 -14.72 0.22 4.96
N ILE A 201 -13.87 -0.82 4.99
CA ILE A 201 -12.67 -0.93 4.16
C ILE A 201 -13.04 -0.90 2.67
N ARG A 202 -13.96 -1.76 2.25
CA ARG A 202 -14.41 -1.85 0.85
C ARG A 202 -14.98 -0.54 0.34
N ASN A 203 -15.80 0.13 1.13
CA ASN A 203 -16.39 1.42 0.75
C ASN A 203 -15.33 2.51 0.64
N TYR A 204 -14.36 2.55 1.55
CA TYR A 204 -13.24 3.48 1.50
C TYR A 204 -12.35 3.21 0.27
N GLU A 205 -11.93 1.98 0.04
CA GLU A 205 -11.09 1.62 -1.09
C GLU A 205 -11.80 1.88 -2.42
N ARG A 206 -13.06 1.50 -2.54
CA ARG A 206 -13.85 1.78 -3.75
C ARG A 206 -13.89 3.26 -4.07
N SER A 207 -14.18 4.11 -3.09
CA SER A 207 -14.34 5.56 -3.30
C SER A 207 -13.01 6.27 -3.55
N THR A 208 -11.92 5.81 -2.91
CA THR A 208 -10.64 6.51 -2.86
C THR A 208 -9.59 5.82 -3.73
N TYR A 209 -9.43 4.48 -3.56
CA TYR A 209 -8.35 3.74 -4.19
C TYR A 209 -8.63 3.37 -5.64
N TYR A 210 -9.91 3.14 -5.96
CA TYR A 210 -10.32 2.62 -7.26
C TYR A 210 -11.27 3.55 -8.02
N ALA A 211 -11.23 4.85 -7.74
CA ALA A 211 -11.96 5.90 -8.46
C ALA A 211 -13.48 5.61 -8.58
N GLY A 212 -14.09 5.08 -7.53
CA GLY A 212 -15.52 4.72 -7.50
C GLY A 212 -15.87 3.38 -8.16
N THR A 213 -14.91 2.71 -8.81
CA THR A 213 -15.12 1.39 -9.43
C THR A 213 -14.87 0.25 -8.45
N TRP A 214 -15.34 -0.95 -8.78
CA TRP A 214 -15.04 -2.16 -8.00
C TRP A 214 -14.79 -3.36 -8.91
N SER A 215 -13.80 -4.15 -8.56
CA SER A 215 -13.49 -5.41 -9.21
C SER A 215 -13.31 -6.52 -8.16
N PRO A 216 -13.73 -7.77 -8.42
CA PRO A 216 -13.49 -8.90 -7.53
C PRO A 216 -12.02 -9.12 -7.17
N VAL A 217 -11.09 -8.67 -8.00
CA VAL A 217 -9.63 -8.79 -7.75
C VAL A 217 -9.15 -7.92 -6.59
N TYR A 218 -9.93 -6.95 -6.14
CA TYR A 218 -9.61 -6.11 -4.98
C TYR A 218 -10.04 -6.75 -3.64
N GLU A 219 -11.03 -7.64 -3.68
CA GLU A 219 -11.61 -8.25 -2.48
C GLU A 219 -10.60 -8.98 -1.58
N PRO A 220 -9.59 -9.70 -2.09
CA PRO A 220 -8.57 -10.32 -1.24
C PRO A 220 -7.85 -9.33 -0.31
N TRP A 221 -7.65 -8.08 -0.74
CA TRP A 221 -6.98 -7.05 0.05
C TRP A 221 -7.88 -6.51 1.16
N VAL A 222 -9.18 -6.35 0.89
CA VAL A 222 -10.19 -6.06 1.92
C VAL A 222 -10.22 -7.16 2.96
N GLN A 223 -10.28 -8.43 2.54
CA GLN A 223 -10.35 -9.56 3.46
C GLN A 223 -9.04 -9.77 4.22
N MET A 224 -7.90 -9.44 3.65
CA MET A 224 -6.60 -9.43 4.32
C MET A 224 -6.62 -8.51 5.55
N LEU A 225 -7.02 -7.27 5.38
CA LEU A 225 -7.08 -6.29 6.45
C LEU A 225 -8.23 -6.60 7.44
N ALA A 226 -9.44 -6.83 6.94
CA ALA A 226 -10.60 -7.12 7.77
C ALA A 226 -10.44 -8.40 8.60
N GLY A 227 -9.74 -9.40 8.07
CA GLY A 227 -9.46 -10.64 8.79
C GLY A 227 -8.62 -10.46 10.05
N MET A 228 -7.70 -9.48 10.08
CA MET A 228 -6.96 -9.10 11.29
C MET A 228 -7.86 -8.42 12.31
N TYR A 229 -8.78 -7.55 11.87
CA TYR A 229 -9.75 -6.88 12.75
C TYR A 229 -10.84 -7.82 13.28
N ARG A 230 -11.15 -8.90 12.58
CA ARG A 230 -12.04 -9.96 13.07
C ARG A 230 -11.32 -10.97 13.97
N GLY A 231 -10.01 -11.05 13.85
CA GLY A 231 -9.16 -12.03 14.55
C GLY A 231 -8.94 -11.71 16.04
N PRO A 232 -8.27 -12.63 16.76
CA PRO A 232 -8.06 -12.51 18.21
C PRO A 232 -7.13 -11.36 18.60
N GLY A 233 -6.38 -10.80 17.63
CA GLY A 233 -5.46 -9.69 17.85
C GLY A 233 -6.03 -8.31 17.53
N ARG A 234 -7.36 -8.16 17.37
CA ARG A 234 -8.05 -6.92 16.99
C ARG A 234 -7.55 -5.69 17.73
N ASP A 235 -7.49 -5.76 19.05
CA ASP A 235 -7.10 -4.62 19.89
C ASP A 235 -5.65 -4.19 19.62
N LEU A 236 -4.75 -5.16 19.43
CA LEU A 236 -3.35 -4.90 19.09
C LEU A 236 -3.21 -4.29 17.69
N VAL A 237 -3.97 -4.80 16.72
CA VAL A 237 -3.98 -4.26 15.35
C VAL A 237 -4.52 -2.83 15.36
N ALA A 238 -5.64 -2.58 16.01
CA ALA A 238 -6.24 -1.26 16.14
C ALA A 238 -5.32 -0.26 16.86
N TRP A 239 -4.64 -0.70 17.94
CA TRP A 239 -3.68 0.14 18.65
C TRP A 239 -2.47 0.51 17.78
N SER A 240 -1.88 -0.47 17.11
CA SER A 240 -0.77 -0.23 16.18
C SER A 240 -1.16 0.71 15.05
N SER A 241 -2.35 0.52 14.49
CA SER A 241 -2.91 1.37 13.43
C SER A 241 -3.11 2.82 13.90
N ALA A 242 -3.62 3.01 15.13
CA ALA A 242 -3.80 4.33 15.73
C ALA A 242 -2.49 5.10 15.94
N LEU A 243 -1.44 4.40 16.39
CA LEU A 243 -0.09 4.99 16.52
C LEU A 243 0.48 5.39 15.15
N VAL A 244 0.19 4.61 14.12
CA VAL A 244 0.59 4.92 12.74
C VAL A 244 -0.21 6.11 12.19
N ASP A 245 -1.51 6.22 12.47
CA ASP A 245 -2.30 7.40 12.08
C ASP A 245 -1.77 8.67 12.71
N ASP A 246 -1.40 8.65 14.00
CA ASP A 246 -0.79 9.79 14.67
C ASP A 246 0.56 10.16 14.02
N MET A 247 1.41 9.16 13.71
CA MET A 247 2.65 9.38 12.97
C MET A 247 2.40 10.07 11.62
N ILE A 248 1.47 9.55 10.82
CA ILE A 248 1.15 10.09 9.50
C ILE A 248 0.65 11.54 9.61
N CYS A 249 -0.27 11.81 10.54
CA CYS A 249 -0.84 13.14 10.71
C CYS A 249 0.16 14.19 11.25
N THR A 250 1.15 13.75 12.02
CA THR A 250 2.08 14.67 12.70
C THR A 250 3.38 14.91 11.96
N GLN A 251 3.70 14.08 10.93
CA GLN A 251 5.00 14.10 10.26
C GLN A 251 4.86 14.27 8.72
N PRO A 252 4.29 15.39 8.23
CA PRO A 252 4.21 15.65 6.80
C PRO A 252 5.61 15.76 6.18
N VAL A 253 5.75 15.29 4.92
CA VAL A 253 7.03 15.31 4.19
C VAL A 253 7.14 16.48 3.20
N VAL A 254 6.05 17.23 3.02
CA VAL A 254 5.94 18.29 2.01
C VAL A 254 7.00 19.37 2.14
N TYR A 255 7.51 19.65 3.33
CA TYR A 255 8.44 20.74 3.56
C TYR A 255 9.87 20.47 3.10
N GLU A 256 10.26 19.21 2.91
CA GLU A 256 11.63 18.79 2.64
C GLU A 256 11.81 18.23 1.22
N LEU A 257 10.81 18.36 0.33
CA LEU A 257 10.86 17.81 -1.03
C LEU A 257 11.99 18.41 -1.87
N SER A 258 12.38 19.66 -1.63
CA SER A 258 13.50 20.35 -2.30
C SER A 258 14.88 19.76 -1.95
N GLU A 259 14.99 19.00 -0.88
CA GLU A 259 16.24 18.41 -0.40
C GLU A 259 16.53 17.04 -1.04
N LEU A 260 15.61 16.49 -1.82
CA LEU A 260 15.80 15.22 -2.53
C LEU A 260 16.84 15.39 -3.65
N ARG A 261 17.90 14.58 -3.63
CA ARG A 261 19.08 14.72 -4.52
C ARG A 261 19.11 13.72 -5.67
N MET A 262 18.34 12.64 -5.56
CA MET A 262 18.24 11.57 -6.55
C MET A 262 17.12 11.81 -7.55
N PRO A 263 17.10 11.16 -8.72
CA PRO A 263 15.95 11.18 -9.62
C PRO A 263 14.68 10.67 -8.93
N VAL A 264 13.56 11.37 -9.11
CA VAL A 264 12.27 11.03 -8.53
C VAL A 264 11.25 10.85 -9.64
N LEU A 265 10.69 9.64 -9.75
CA LEU A 265 9.51 9.35 -10.55
C LEU A 265 8.28 9.51 -9.66
N LEU A 266 7.49 10.55 -9.90
CA LEU A 266 6.24 10.80 -9.20
C LEU A 266 5.08 10.29 -10.05
N MET A 267 4.32 9.32 -9.54
CA MET A 267 3.26 8.60 -10.24
C MET A 267 1.93 8.87 -9.53
N ILE A 268 1.03 9.59 -10.16
CA ILE A 268 -0.19 10.13 -9.53
C ILE A 268 -1.44 9.64 -10.26
N GLY A 269 -2.38 9.06 -9.53
CA GLY A 269 -3.74 8.83 -9.99
C GLY A 269 -4.59 10.10 -9.83
N ASP A 270 -5.08 10.67 -10.93
CA ASP A 270 -5.80 11.95 -10.90
C ASP A 270 -7.16 11.89 -10.20
N LYS A 271 -7.68 10.67 -9.97
CA LYS A 271 -8.91 10.44 -9.19
C LYS A 271 -8.64 10.14 -7.72
N ASP A 272 -7.39 10.16 -7.28
CA ASP A 272 -7.08 10.02 -5.86
C ASP A 272 -7.59 11.22 -5.07
N THR A 273 -8.23 10.92 -3.94
CA THR A 273 -8.78 11.94 -3.02
C THR A 273 -8.36 11.68 -1.57
N THR A 274 -7.31 10.89 -1.38
CA THR A 274 -6.85 10.46 -0.06
C THR A 274 -6.32 11.64 0.75
N ALA A 275 -6.88 11.81 1.94
CA ALA A 275 -6.36 12.71 2.96
C ALA A 275 -6.76 12.19 4.35
N ILE A 276 -5.79 11.98 5.23
CA ILE A 276 -6.04 11.45 6.57
C ILE A 276 -6.82 12.46 7.40
N GLY A 277 -7.91 12.00 8.05
CA GLY A 277 -8.78 12.87 8.84
C GLY A 277 -9.65 13.84 8.03
N LYS A 278 -9.71 13.67 6.72
CA LYS A 278 -10.52 14.50 5.81
C LYS A 278 -12.00 14.58 6.24
N ASP A 279 -12.55 13.49 6.71
CA ASP A 279 -13.94 13.40 7.20
C ASP A 279 -14.18 14.19 8.49
N LEU A 280 -13.14 14.47 9.27
CA LEU A 280 -13.19 15.28 10.50
C LEU A 280 -13.10 16.78 10.20
N ALA A 281 -12.64 17.14 9.02
CA ALA A 281 -12.46 18.55 8.64
C ALA A 281 -13.82 19.24 8.37
N PRO A 282 -13.93 20.56 8.62
CA PRO A 282 -15.08 21.34 8.19
C PRO A 282 -15.32 21.19 6.68
N SER A 283 -16.58 21.27 6.24
CA SER A 283 -16.98 20.97 4.85
C SER A 283 -16.19 21.79 3.82
N ALA A 284 -15.95 23.07 4.08
CA ALA A 284 -15.18 23.96 3.21
C ALA A 284 -13.71 23.52 3.07
N VAL A 285 -13.10 23.05 4.17
CA VAL A 285 -11.73 22.51 4.17
C VAL A 285 -11.69 21.16 3.47
N ARG A 286 -12.64 20.29 3.79
CA ARG A 286 -12.74 18.95 3.22
C ARG A 286 -12.72 18.96 1.69
N ALA A 287 -13.37 19.94 1.08
CA ALA A 287 -13.44 20.08 -0.38
C ALA A 287 -12.07 20.41 -1.02
N THR A 288 -11.11 20.92 -0.25
CA THR A 288 -9.78 21.31 -0.76
C THR A 288 -8.70 20.25 -0.52
N LEU A 289 -8.99 19.22 0.29
CA LEU A 289 -8.03 18.18 0.66
C LEU A 289 -7.99 17.06 -0.38
N GLY A 290 -6.79 16.52 -0.62
CA GLY A 290 -6.58 15.37 -1.51
C GLY A 290 -6.82 15.73 -2.98
N ASN A 291 -6.44 16.91 -3.42
CA ASN A 291 -6.45 17.29 -4.83
C ASN A 291 -5.15 16.83 -5.50
N TYR A 292 -5.04 15.54 -5.80
CA TYR A 292 -3.79 14.94 -6.28
C TYR A 292 -3.29 15.50 -7.62
N PRO A 293 -4.13 15.87 -8.60
CA PRO A 293 -3.64 16.57 -9.80
C PRO A 293 -2.89 17.87 -9.48
N ALA A 294 -3.32 18.62 -8.47
CA ALA A 294 -2.61 19.83 -8.03
C ALA A 294 -1.39 19.47 -7.18
N LEU A 295 -1.56 18.58 -6.19
CA LEU A 295 -0.49 18.16 -5.28
C LEU A 295 0.69 17.51 -6.03
N GLY A 296 0.42 16.70 -7.05
CA GLY A 296 1.45 16.08 -7.89
C GLY A 296 2.27 17.12 -8.66
N LYS A 297 1.62 18.12 -9.25
CA LYS A 297 2.30 19.21 -9.96
C LYS A 297 3.11 20.11 -9.02
N GLU A 298 2.54 20.44 -7.86
CA GLU A 298 3.23 21.23 -6.83
C GLU A 298 4.46 20.48 -6.28
N ALA A 299 4.33 19.17 -6.01
CA ALA A 299 5.45 18.35 -5.57
C ALA A 299 6.52 18.23 -6.65
N ALA A 300 6.14 17.97 -7.91
CA ALA A 300 7.07 17.88 -9.02
C ALA A 300 7.83 19.20 -9.25
N ALA A 301 7.19 20.34 -9.06
CA ALA A 301 7.84 21.65 -9.18
C ALA A 301 8.85 21.93 -8.05
N ARG A 302 8.71 21.27 -6.89
CA ARG A 302 9.60 21.44 -5.72
C ARG A 302 10.75 20.46 -5.69
N ILE A 303 10.60 19.28 -6.29
CA ILE A 303 11.62 18.22 -6.32
C ILE A 303 12.59 18.51 -7.48
N PRO A 304 13.91 18.68 -7.24
CA PRO A 304 14.86 19.13 -8.27
C PRO A 304 14.95 18.24 -9.50
N LEU A 305 14.85 16.92 -9.33
CA LEU A 305 14.98 15.91 -10.39
C LEU A 305 13.71 15.09 -10.55
N ALA A 306 12.54 15.74 -10.55
CA ALA A 306 11.26 15.09 -10.67
C ALA A 306 10.86 14.82 -12.13
N ARG A 307 10.28 13.64 -12.35
CA ARG A 307 9.45 13.30 -13.51
C ARG A 307 8.06 12.95 -13.02
N LEU A 308 7.06 13.70 -13.42
CA LEU A 308 5.66 13.42 -13.11
C LEU A 308 5.03 12.53 -14.20
N VAL A 309 4.32 11.49 -13.75
CA VAL A 309 3.44 10.66 -14.56
C VAL A 309 2.06 10.72 -13.94
N GLU A 310 1.08 11.18 -14.70
CA GLU A 310 -0.32 11.27 -14.28
C GLU A 310 -1.13 10.14 -14.92
N PHE A 311 -2.07 9.55 -14.14
CA PHE A 311 -3.02 8.54 -14.59
C PHE A 311 -4.44 9.12 -14.48
N PRO A 312 -5.01 9.67 -15.56
CA PRO A 312 -6.22 10.50 -15.52
C PRO A 312 -7.46 9.80 -14.94
N ASP A 313 -7.53 8.46 -15.07
CA ASP A 313 -8.71 7.68 -14.69
C ASP A 313 -8.48 6.79 -13.46
N LEU A 314 -7.28 6.83 -12.84
CA LEU A 314 -6.93 5.97 -11.73
C LEU A 314 -7.03 6.71 -10.39
N GLY A 315 -7.32 5.95 -9.34
CA GLY A 315 -7.34 6.40 -7.95
C GLY A 315 -6.01 6.16 -7.25
N HIS A 316 -6.07 6.03 -5.92
CA HIS A 316 -4.92 5.93 -5.02
C HIS A 316 -4.05 4.67 -5.18
N ALA A 317 -4.53 3.63 -5.86
CA ALA A 317 -3.80 2.37 -6.00
C ALA A 317 -3.63 1.96 -7.48
N PRO A 318 -2.95 2.76 -8.32
CA PRO A 318 -2.81 2.50 -9.76
C PRO A 318 -2.11 1.15 -10.04
N GLN A 319 -1.19 0.71 -9.18
CA GLN A 319 -0.48 -0.58 -9.28
C GLN A 319 -1.40 -1.80 -9.13
N ILE A 320 -2.59 -1.61 -8.55
CA ILE A 320 -3.61 -2.65 -8.38
C ILE A 320 -4.74 -2.44 -9.39
N GLN A 321 -5.14 -1.18 -9.61
CA GLN A 321 -6.28 -0.82 -10.46
C GLN A 321 -6.00 -1.07 -11.95
N ALA A 322 -4.80 -0.73 -12.43
CA ALA A 322 -4.37 -0.89 -13.82
C ALA A 322 -2.89 -1.34 -13.89
N PRO A 323 -2.59 -2.58 -13.47
CA PRO A 323 -1.21 -3.05 -13.28
C PRO A 323 -0.35 -2.94 -14.54
N ASP A 324 -0.88 -3.25 -15.72
CA ASP A 324 -0.08 -3.22 -16.96
C ASP A 324 0.35 -1.80 -17.32
N MET A 325 -0.57 -0.84 -17.28
CA MET A 325 -0.29 0.58 -17.53
C MET A 325 0.69 1.13 -16.49
N PHE A 326 0.46 0.81 -15.22
CA PHE A 326 1.33 1.23 -14.13
C PHE A 326 2.76 0.68 -14.28
N HIS A 327 2.90 -0.63 -14.53
CA HIS A 327 4.22 -1.26 -14.66
C HIS A 327 4.97 -0.81 -15.88
N GLN A 328 4.29 -0.55 -17.01
CA GLN A 328 4.94 0.06 -18.17
C GLN A 328 5.55 1.43 -17.80
N ALA A 329 4.76 2.31 -17.21
CA ALA A 329 5.21 3.65 -16.80
C ALA A 329 6.34 3.58 -15.74
N LEU A 330 6.22 2.68 -14.77
CA LEU A 330 7.25 2.45 -13.75
C LEU A 330 8.58 2.03 -14.40
N LEU A 331 8.57 0.98 -15.22
CA LEU A 331 9.79 0.47 -15.85
C LEU A 331 10.43 1.47 -16.83
N GLU A 332 9.63 2.24 -17.54
CA GLU A 332 10.12 3.34 -18.39
C GLU A 332 10.76 4.47 -17.55
N GLY A 333 10.16 4.78 -16.40
CA GLY A 333 10.66 5.82 -15.49
C GLY A 333 11.92 5.40 -14.73
N LEU A 334 12.11 4.10 -14.51
CA LEU A 334 13.29 3.55 -13.82
C LEU A 334 14.49 3.29 -14.73
N ARG A 335 14.36 3.48 -16.04
CA ARG A 335 15.50 3.38 -16.95
C ARG A 335 16.47 4.53 -16.67
N PRO A 336 17.80 4.27 -16.62
CA PRO A 336 18.78 5.35 -16.57
C PRO A 336 18.52 6.30 -17.74
N ALA A 337 18.55 7.62 -17.50
CA ALA A 337 18.57 8.57 -18.61
C ALA A 337 19.71 8.18 -19.54
N ALA A 338 19.41 7.95 -20.82
CA ALA A 338 20.46 7.69 -21.79
C ALA A 338 21.46 8.83 -21.68
N LEU A 339 22.71 8.52 -21.35
CA LEU A 339 23.79 9.50 -21.40
C LEU A 339 23.75 10.07 -22.80
N SER A 340 23.32 11.32 -22.95
CA SER A 340 23.45 12.03 -24.20
C SER A 340 24.94 12.09 -24.50
N THR A 341 25.43 11.19 -25.36
CA THR A 341 26.74 11.27 -25.94
C THR A 341 26.71 12.47 -26.88
N ASN A 342 26.86 13.68 -26.32
CA ASN A 342 27.30 14.84 -27.07
C ASN A 342 28.76 14.58 -27.42
N SER A 343 29.01 13.78 -28.46
CA SER A 343 30.27 13.82 -29.20
C SER A 343 30.27 15.14 -29.94
N GLY A 344 30.62 16.21 -29.21
CA GLY A 344 31.01 17.45 -29.83
C GLY A 344 32.26 17.18 -30.64
N ALA A 345 32.10 16.97 -31.93
CA ALA A 345 33.17 17.09 -32.89
C ALA A 345 33.76 18.52 -32.79
N ARG A 346 34.99 18.61 -32.38
CA ARG A 346 35.88 19.74 -32.68
C ARG A 346 36.86 19.32 -33.77
#